data_9c3dd14aaf18f620fea2a00f5de8215d
#
_entry.id   9c3dd14aaf18f620fea2a00f5de8215d
#
_cell.length_a   1.000
_cell.length_b   1.000
_cell.length_c   1.000
_cell.angle_alpha   90.00
_cell.angle_beta   90.00
_cell.angle_gamma   90.00
#
_symmetry.space_group_name_H-M   'P 1'
#
loop_
_entity.id
_entity.type
_entity.pdbx_description
1 polymer ?
#
loop_
_entity_poly.entity_id
_entity_poly.type
_entity_poly.pdbx_seq_one_letter_code
_entity_poly.pdbx_strand_id
1 'polypeptide(L)'
;MSSFKSKTPSLPSQAVGASVDRDQAVTSNVTDTISTLRWSPVASYLAASSWDGKVHIYDVANDLTAKGVGVIDAGSPVFTCDWNQDGTIVAGAGAGKKVYLLSAATGQATSFIAHDAPIRSLRFVKVPNAPLDIIVTGSWDKTVRYWDVRNTGSPLATLTCKERVYSMDAADGLLVIATADRHIQLVDLKADPNNFKNSTTNDPLKHQTHVVTAFPDGKGYAVGSIEGRAGIKMFPETSSDNSFTFRCHRHEAPAPKGAAKDVTKTVDVWAVNDINFHPVHTSIFTTAGSDGCIYFWDRLAHARFYTFPRREGAISASAFSRDGRVFAYAVGYDWAMGYAKNSPTYPLKLMLHPVADEEVKPRKG
;
A
#
# COMPACT_ATOMS: atom_id res chain seq x y z
N MET A 1 10.30 -0.09 25.40
CA MET A 1 9.45 0.68 24.47
C MET A 1 10.22 1.90 23.98
N SER A 2 10.94 1.79 22.89
CA SER A 2 11.61 2.96 22.28
C SER A 2 10.56 3.70 21.44
N SER A 3 10.26 4.93 21.80
CA SER A 3 9.39 5.80 21.02
C SER A 3 10.23 6.58 20.01
N PHE A 4 9.69 6.81 18.81
CA PHE A 4 10.22 7.84 17.93
C PHE A 4 10.25 9.15 18.71
N LYS A 5 11.44 9.58 19.13
CA LYS A 5 11.61 10.93 19.66
C LYS A 5 11.41 11.87 18.49
N SER A 6 10.29 12.61 18.49
CA SER A 6 10.13 13.75 17.61
C SER A 6 11.15 14.82 18.03
N LYS A 7 12.40 14.70 17.57
CA LYS A 7 13.20 15.90 17.39
C LYS A 7 12.53 16.61 16.22
N THR A 8 11.65 17.53 16.53
CA THR A 8 11.25 18.58 15.60
C THR A 8 12.47 19.50 15.46
N PRO A 9 13.26 19.41 14.39
CA PRO A 9 14.06 20.55 14.04
C PRO A 9 13.03 21.62 13.68
N SER A 10 13.12 22.81 14.25
CA SER A 10 12.48 24.00 13.71
C SER A 10 13.00 24.15 12.28
N LEU A 11 12.25 23.66 11.30
CA LEU A 11 12.57 23.81 9.88
C LEU A 11 12.53 25.30 9.56
N PRO A 12 13.56 25.84 8.91
CA PRO A 12 13.44 27.14 8.28
C PRO A 12 12.30 27.03 7.26
N SER A 13 11.39 27.99 7.27
CA SER A 13 10.17 28.06 6.46
C SER A 13 10.38 28.09 4.93
N GLN A 14 11.58 27.87 4.43
CA GLN A 14 11.92 27.95 3.00
C GLN A 14 12.09 26.62 2.27
N ALA A 15 12.09 25.46 2.95
CA ALA A 15 12.26 24.15 2.28
C ALA A 15 10.96 23.50 1.80
N VAL A 16 9.80 24.05 2.15
CA VAL A 16 8.48 23.44 1.92
C VAL A 16 7.93 23.68 0.51
N GLY A 17 8.48 24.63 -0.25
CA GLY A 17 7.92 25.04 -1.55
C GLY A 17 8.46 24.30 -2.79
N ALA A 18 9.62 23.65 -2.71
CA ALA A 18 10.32 23.20 -3.92
C ALA A 18 9.87 21.85 -4.49
N SER A 19 9.20 20.99 -3.72
CA SER A 19 8.82 19.63 -4.20
C SER A 19 7.47 19.59 -4.90
N VAL A 20 6.57 20.52 -4.62
CA VAL A 20 5.21 20.54 -5.20
C VAL A 20 5.23 20.90 -6.68
N ASP A 21 6.16 21.74 -7.10
CA ASP A 21 6.27 22.19 -8.49
C ASP A 21 6.80 21.11 -9.46
N ARG A 22 7.23 19.95 -8.94
CA ARG A 22 7.74 18.84 -9.77
C ARG A 22 6.70 17.76 -10.02
N ASP A 23 5.56 17.77 -9.32
CA ASP A 23 4.55 16.74 -9.46
C ASP A 23 3.81 16.88 -10.79
N GLN A 24 3.79 15.80 -11.55
CA GLN A 24 3.06 15.72 -12.81
C GLN A 24 1.71 15.04 -12.60
N ALA A 25 0.62 15.72 -12.97
CA ALA A 25 -0.70 15.09 -12.99
C ALA A 25 -0.85 14.19 -14.21
N VAL A 26 -1.32 12.97 -13.99
CA VAL A 26 -1.65 12.05 -15.07
C VAL A 26 -3.05 12.41 -15.63
N THR A 27 -3.15 12.64 -16.93
CA THR A 27 -4.45 12.71 -17.58
C THR A 27 -5.08 11.33 -17.59
N SER A 28 -5.95 11.07 -16.61
CA SER A 28 -6.55 9.77 -16.42
C SER A 28 -8.04 9.76 -16.76
N ASN A 29 -8.53 8.60 -17.23
CA ASN A 29 -9.96 8.33 -17.43
C ASN A 29 -10.58 7.63 -16.21
N VAL A 30 -9.92 7.66 -15.07
CA VAL A 30 -10.43 7.10 -13.81
C VAL A 30 -11.58 7.99 -13.32
N THR A 31 -12.71 7.37 -13.01
CA THR A 31 -13.94 8.09 -12.62
C THR A 31 -14.32 7.93 -11.14
N ASP A 32 -13.56 7.13 -10.38
CA ASP A 32 -13.73 6.93 -8.94
C ASP A 32 -12.37 6.67 -8.27
N THR A 33 -12.36 6.63 -6.96
CA THR A 33 -11.14 6.51 -6.14
C THR A 33 -10.24 5.34 -6.57
N ILE A 34 -8.95 5.63 -6.75
CA ILE A 34 -7.92 4.62 -6.98
C ILE A 34 -7.67 3.88 -5.67
N SER A 35 -7.78 2.57 -5.68
CA SER A 35 -7.65 1.69 -4.52
C SER A 35 -6.26 1.12 -4.32
N THR A 36 -5.50 0.90 -5.41
CA THR A 36 -4.11 0.40 -5.37
C THR A 36 -3.36 0.88 -6.60
N LEU A 37 -2.08 1.17 -6.43
CA LEU A 37 -1.11 1.47 -7.48
C LEU A 37 -0.01 0.42 -7.47
N ARG A 38 0.38 -0.08 -8.67
CA ARG A 38 1.48 -1.05 -8.81
C ARG A 38 2.26 -0.79 -10.09
N TRP A 39 3.58 -0.64 -9.95
CA TRP A 39 4.48 -0.55 -11.08
C TRP A 39 4.86 -1.94 -11.59
N SER A 40 5.01 -2.05 -12.90
CA SER A 40 5.59 -3.24 -13.51
C SER A 40 7.02 -3.46 -12.99
N PRO A 41 7.42 -4.71 -12.67
CA PRO A 41 8.78 -4.98 -12.20
C PRO A 41 9.84 -4.88 -13.29
N VAL A 42 9.47 -4.79 -14.58
CA VAL A 42 10.41 -4.83 -15.71
C VAL A 42 10.35 -3.61 -16.62
N ALA A 43 9.25 -2.85 -16.60
CA ALA A 43 9.02 -1.72 -17.51
C ALA A 43 8.38 -0.54 -16.78
N SER A 44 8.30 0.63 -17.42
CA SER A 44 7.70 1.84 -16.84
C SER A 44 6.16 1.85 -16.99
N TYR A 45 5.52 0.72 -16.74
CA TYR A 45 4.06 0.63 -16.71
C TYR A 45 3.53 0.73 -15.28
N LEU A 46 2.49 1.55 -15.11
CA LEU A 46 1.77 1.73 -13.85
C LEU A 46 0.35 1.17 -13.99
N ALA A 47 -0.01 0.21 -13.15
CA ALA A 47 -1.37 -0.26 -13.00
C ALA A 47 -2.06 0.46 -11.83
N ALA A 48 -3.30 0.89 -12.04
CA ALA A 48 -4.13 1.58 -11.07
C ALA A 48 -5.51 0.90 -11.02
N SER A 49 -5.80 0.19 -9.92
CA SER A 49 -7.14 -0.35 -9.67
C SER A 49 -8.04 0.72 -9.07
N SER A 50 -9.32 0.71 -9.41
CA SER A 50 -10.26 1.76 -9.03
C SER A 50 -11.64 1.22 -8.66
N TRP A 51 -12.34 2.00 -7.83
CA TRP A 51 -13.74 1.79 -7.50
C TRP A 51 -14.67 1.97 -8.71
N ASP A 52 -14.20 2.57 -9.81
CA ASP A 52 -14.94 2.63 -11.09
C ASP A 52 -15.09 1.27 -11.78
N GLY A 53 -14.59 0.19 -11.16
CA GLY A 53 -14.69 -1.17 -11.66
C GLY A 53 -13.59 -1.57 -12.64
N LYS A 54 -12.51 -0.80 -12.73
CA LYS A 54 -11.46 -1.03 -13.71
C LYS A 54 -10.07 -1.10 -13.11
N VAL A 55 -9.14 -1.73 -13.84
CA VAL A 55 -7.70 -1.55 -13.68
C VAL A 55 -7.20 -0.80 -14.90
N HIS A 56 -6.72 0.41 -14.70
CA HIS A 56 -6.15 1.25 -15.76
C HIS A 56 -4.64 1.03 -15.83
N ILE A 57 -4.08 0.93 -17.02
CA ILE A 57 -2.65 0.71 -17.25
C ILE A 57 -2.10 1.90 -18.01
N TYR A 58 -1.05 2.51 -17.47
CA TYR A 58 -0.38 3.67 -18.05
C TYR A 58 1.05 3.32 -18.43
N ASP A 59 1.48 3.76 -19.60
CA ASP A 59 2.89 3.83 -19.98
C ASP A 59 3.43 5.20 -19.54
N VAL A 60 4.48 5.19 -18.72
CA VAL A 60 5.05 6.39 -18.12
C VAL A 60 6.42 6.64 -18.73
N ALA A 61 6.54 7.74 -19.46
CA ALA A 61 7.79 8.16 -20.08
C ALA A 61 8.76 8.79 -19.05
N ASN A 62 10.02 8.97 -19.45
CA ASN A 62 11.06 9.53 -18.57
C ASN A 62 10.79 10.99 -18.15
N ASP A 63 10.02 11.74 -18.91
CA ASP A 63 9.58 13.10 -18.61
C ASP A 63 8.31 13.14 -17.72
N LEU A 64 7.89 11.98 -17.19
CA LEU A 64 6.68 11.76 -16.40
C LEU A 64 5.37 11.94 -17.17
N THR A 65 5.38 12.10 -18.48
CA THR A 65 4.15 12.00 -19.26
C THR A 65 3.63 10.57 -19.19
N ALA A 66 2.33 10.42 -18.94
CA ALA A 66 1.68 9.12 -18.83
C ALA A 66 0.57 8.97 -19.86
N LYS A 67 0.56 7.83 -20.56
CA LYS A 67 -0.43 7.49 -21.57
C LYS A 67 -1.16 6.21 -21.18
N GLY A 68 -2.50 6.22 -21.18
CA GLY A 68 -3.30 5.01 -21.02
C GLY A 68 -3.07 4.03 -22.18
N VAL A 69 -2.66 2.79 -21.86
CA VAL A 69 -2.31 1.77 -22.86
C VAL A 69 -3.15 0.49 -22.71
N GLY A 70 -3.86 0.33 -21.59
CA GLY A 70 -4.71 -0.84 -21.38
C GLY A 70 -5.70 -0.65 -20.24
N VAL A 71 -6.76 -1.45 -20.26
CA VAL A 71 -7.80 -1.45 -19.24
C VAL A 71 -8.32 -2.88 -19.04
N ILE A 72 -8.46 -3.31 -17.77
CA ILE A 72 -9.27 -4.46 -17.39
C ILE A 72 -10.62 -3.91 -16.92
N ASP A 73 -11.71 -4.30 -17.53
CA ASP A 73 -13.05 -3.98 -17.06
C ASP A 73 -13.62 -5.16 -16.25
N ALA A 74 -13.77 -4.96 -14.95
CA ALA A 74 -14.28 -5.97 -14.04
C ALA A 74 -15.80 -5.84 -13.81
N GLY A 75 -16.43 -4.76 -14.24
CA GLY A 75 -17.86 -4.48 -14.06
C GLY A 75 -18.27 -4.30 -12.59
N SER A 76 -17.34 -4.25 -11.66
CA SER A 76 -17.56 -4.05 -10.22
C SER A 76 -16.30 -3.49 -9.57
N PRO A 77 -16.38 -2.75 -8.44
CA PRO A 77 -15.23 -2.12 -7.79
C PRO A 77 -14.02 -3.05 -7.67
N VAL A 78 -12.86 -2.58 -8.15
CA VAL A 78 -11.58 -3.30 -8.05
C VAL A 78 -10.80 -2.75 -6.87
N PHE A 79 -10.41 -3.62 -5.94
CA PHE A 79 -9.73 -3.23 -4.70
C PHE A 79 -8.22 -3.38 -4.77
N THR A 80 -7.73 -4.22 -5.67
CA THR A 80 -6.32 -4.57 -5.74
C THR A 80 -5.91 -4.94 -7.16
N CYS A 81 -4.69 -4.62 -7.52
CA CYS A 81 -4.04 -5.11 -8.73
C CYS A 81 -2.58 -5.45 -8.44
N ASP A 82 -1.98 -6.28 -9.27
CA ASP A 82 -0.56 -6.59 -9.23
C ASP A 82 -0.04 -7.08 -10.58
N TRP A 83 1.28 -7.03 -10.77
CA TRP A 83 1.99 -7.55 -11.94
C TRP A 83 2.67 -8.87 -11.60
N ASN A 84 2.72 -9.78 -12.57
CA ASN A 84 3.61 -10.93 -12.44
C ASN A 84 5.08 -10.49 -12.59
N GLN A 85 6.01 -11.39 -12.24
CA GLN A 85 7.43 -11.04 -12.11
C GLN A 85 8.12 -10.63 -13.41
N ASP A 86 7.65 -11.12 -14.55
CA ASP A 86 8.19 -10.78 -15.87
C ASP A 86 7.42 -9.63 -16.55
N GLY A 87 6.40 -9.08 -15.89
CA GLY A 87 5.62 -7.95 -16.39
C GLY A 87 4.71 -8.28 -17.58
N THR A 88 4.46 -9.56 -17.86
CA THR A 88 3.63 -10.01 -18.98
C THR A 88 2.16 -10.11 -18.65
N ILE A 89 1.81 -10.19 -17.36
CA ILE A 89 0.44 -10.32 -16.88
C ILE A 89 0.14 -9.27 -15.80
N VAL A 90 -0.99 -8.58 -15.94
CA VAL A 90 -1.61 -7.79 -14.88
C VAL A 90 -2.80 -8.53 -14.35
N ALA A 91 -2.92 -8.61 -13.02
CA ALA A 91 -4.09 -9.16 -12.35
C ALA A 91 -4.85 -8.06 -11.61
N GLY A 92 -6.18 -8.16 -11.57
CA GLY A 92 -7.06 -7.30 -10.77
C GLY A 92 -8.14 -8.11 -10.08
N ALA A 93 -8.53 -7.69 -8.86
CA ALA A 93 -9.59 -8.35 -8.10
C ALA A 93 -10.31 -7.36 -7.17
N GLY A 94 -11.54 -7.67 -6.79
CA GLY A 94 -12.34 -6.77 -5.96
C GLY A 94 -13.67 -7.34 -5.51
N ALA A 95 -14.72 -6.54 -5.58
CA ALA A 95 -16.07 -6.86 -5.12
C ALA A 95 -16.71 -8.03 -5.88
N GLY A 96 -16.34 -8.25 -7.13
CA GLY A 96 -16.93 -9.25 -8.02
C GLY A 96 -16.52 -10.69 -7.75
N LYS A 97 -15.73 -11.00 -6.72
CA LYS A 97 -15.28 -12.35 -6.33
C LYS A 97 -14.39 -13.06 -7.37
N LYS A 98 -14.08 -12.38 -8.47
CA LYS A 98 -13.28 -12.90 -9.59
C LYS A 98 -11.89 -12.26 -9.56
N VAL A 99 -10.94 -13.03 -10.07
CA VAL A 99 -9.65 -12.51 -10.53
C VAL A 99 -9.75 -12.31 -12.02
N TYR A 100 -9.30 -11.17 -12.48
CA TYR A 100 -9.18 -10.80 -13.88
C TYR A 100 -7.70 -10.74 -14.24
N LEU A 101 -7.34 -11.29 -15.38
CA LEU A 101 -5.96 -11.35 -15.90
C LEU A 101 -5.92 -10.68 -17.25
N LEU A 102 -4.95 -9.81 -17.47
CA LEU A 102 -4.68 -9.20 -18.77
C LEU A 102 -3.27 -9.56 -19.21
N SER A 103 -3.15 -10.17 -20.38
CA SER A 103 -1.86 -10.35 -21.04
C SER A 103 -1.39 -9.02 -21.64
N ALA A 104 -0.24 -8.52 -21.19
CA ALA A 104 0.35 -7.30 -21.73
C ALA A 104 0.76 -7.46 -23.22
N ALA A 105 1.13 -8.65 -23.64
CA ALA A 105 1.54 -8.91 -25.01
C ALA A 105 0.40 -8.95 -26.02
N THR A 106 -0.76 -9.51 -25.63
CA THR A 106 -1.89 -9.74 -26.55
C THR A 106 -3.07 -8.80 -26.31
N GLY A 107 -3.11 -8.12 -25.17
CA GLY A 107 -4.26 -7.34 -24.72
C GLY A 107 -5.50 -8.18 -24.39
N GLN A 108 -5.38 -9.52 -24.37
CA GLN A 108 -6.49 -10.40 -24.02
C GLN A 108 -6.71 -10.47 -22.52
N ALA A 109 -7.97 -10.32 -22.12
CA ALA A 109 -8.41 -10.44 -20.74
C ALA A 109 -9.14 -11.78 -20.53
N THR A 110 -8.83 -12.45 -19.42
CA THR A 110 -9.54 -13.64 -18.94
C THR A 110 -9.96 -13.44 -17.48
N SER A 111 -10.88 -14.26 -16.98
CA SER A 111 -11.25 -14.19 -15.57
C SER A 111 -11.71 -15.55 -15.04
N PHE A 112 -11.59 -15.75 -13.72
CA PHE A 112 -12.10 -16.93 -13.04
C PHE A 112 -12.68 -16.55 -11.67
N ILE A 113 -13.60 -17.36 -11.15
CA ILE A 113 -14.16 -17.20 -9.81
C ILE A 113 -13.14 -17.73 -8.81
N ALA A 114 -12.61 -16.84 -7.97
CA ALA A 114 -11.57 -17.21 -7.02
C ALA A 114 -12.08 -17.38 -5.58
N HIS A 115 -13.15 -16.69 -5.20
CA HIS A 115 -13.67 -16.68 -3.83
C HIS A 115 -15.19 -16.61 -3.76
N ASP A 116 -15.74 -16.86 -2.57
CA ASP A 116 -17.18 -16.79 -2.30
C ASP A 116 -17.63 -15.41 -1.78
N ALA A 117 -16.66 -14.53 -1.45
CA ALA A 117 -16.86 -13.15 -1.02
C ALA A 117 -15.86 -12.20 -1.71
N PRO A 118 -15.97 -10.86 -1.55
CA PRO A 118 -15.04 -9.90 -2.13
C PRO A 118 -13.57 -10.22 -1.84
N ILE A 119 -12.72 -10.01 -2.84
CA ILE A 119 -11.28 -10.19 -2.75
C ILE A 119 -10.65 -8.86 -2.38
N ARG A 120 -10.08 -8.76 -1.18
CA ARG A 120 -9.51 -7.49 -0.69
C ARG A 120 -8.07 -7.28 -1.12
N SER A 121 -7.31 -8.37 -1.27
CA SER A 121 -5.89 -8.28 -1.62
C SER A 121 -5.46 -9.39 -2.56
N LEU A 122 -4.53 -9.07 -3.44
CA LEU A 122 -3.95 -9.98 -4.44
C LEU A 122 -2.46 -9.66 -4.59
N ARG A 123 -1.62 -10.69 -4.66
CA ARG A 123 -0.19 -10.58 -4.95
C ARG A 123 0.29 -11.72 -5.84
N PHE A 124 1.15 -11.40 -6.78
CA PHE A 124 1.98 -12.42 -7.41
C PHE A 124 3.12 -12.79 -6.48
N VAL A 125 3.36 -14.07 -6.30
CA VAL A 125 4.40 -14.59 -5.40
C VAL A 125 5.29 -15.62 -6.10
N LYS A 126 6.53 -15.70 -5.64
CA LYS A 126 7.46 -16.74 -6.01
C LYS A 126 7.49 -17.80 -4.93
N VAL A 127 7.17 -19.03 -5.31
CA VAL A 127 7.25 -20.20 -4.45
C VAL A 127 8.31 -21.14 -5.05
N PRO A 128 9.30 -21.61 -4.28
CA PRO A 128 10.29 -22.57 -4.79
C PRO A 128 9.63 -23.83 -5.35
N ASN A 129 10.14 -24.31 -6.47
CA ASN A 129 9.64 -25.51 -7.16
C ASN A 129 8.19 -25.46 -7.65
N ALA A 130 7.57 -24.27 -7.62
CA ALA A 130 6.23 -24.05 -8.15
C ALA A 130 6.26 -23.32 -9.50
N PRO A 131 5.15 -23.29 -10.24
CA PRO A 131 5.02 -22.47 -11.43
C PRO A 131 5.41 -21.02 -11.19
N LEU A 132 5.97 -20.35 -12.20
CA LEU A 132 6.48 -18.97 -12.09
C LEU A 132 5.39 -17.95 -11.72
N ASP A 133 4.13 -18.19 -12.13
CA ASP A 133 3.03 -17.25 -11.97
C ASP A 133 1.98 -17.78 -10.99
N ILE A 134 2.31 -17.72 -9.72
CA ILE A 134 1.35 -17.99 -8.64
C ILE A 134 0.76 -16.69 -8.15
N ILE A 135 -0.58 -16.64 -8.12
CA ILE A 135 -1.33 -15.57 -7.48
C ILE A 135 -1.78 -16.04 -6.09
N VAL A 136 -1.59 -15.20 -5.10
CA VAL A 136 -2.20 -15.35 -3.77
C VAL A 136 -3.30 -14.31 -3.63
N THR A 137 -4.49 -14.76 -3.26
CA THR A 137 -5.67 -13.90 -3.06
C THR A 137 -6.18 -14.02 -1.64
N GLY A 138 -6.48 -12.89 -1.01
CA GLY A 138 -7.04 -12.80 0.33
C GLY A 138 -8.45 -12.19 0.31
N SER A 139 -9.42 -12.89 0.91
CA SER A 139 -10.83 -12.56 0.77
C SER A 139 -11.56 -12.34 2.10
N TRP A 140 -12.72 -11.72 2.00
CA TRP A 140 -13.67 -11.58 3.10
C TRP A 140 -14.41 -12.91 3.41
N ASP A 141 -14.22 -13.95 2.60
CA ASP A 141 -14.66 -15.33 2.94
C ASP A 141 -13.75 -16.00 4.00
N LYS A 142 -12.79 -15.25 4.56
CA LYS A 142 -11.82 -15.72 5.56
C LYS A 142 -10.82 -16.73 5.02
N THR A 143 -10.58 -16.73 3.71
CA THR A 143 -9.58 -17.62 3.10
C THR A 143 -8.51 -16.82 2.36
N VAL A 144 -7.33 -17.43 2.31
CA VAL A 144 -6.26 -17.07 1.39
C VAL A 144 -6.06 -18.25 0.46
N ARG A 145 -6.13 -18.04 -0.85
CA ARG A 145 -6.04 -19.09 -1.87
C ARG A 145 -4.89 -18.83 -2.80
N TYR A 146 -4.19 -19.91 -3.19
CA TYR A 146 -3.09 -19.91 -4.14
C TYR A 146 -3.56 -20.41 -5.49
N TRP A 147 -3.18 -19.76 -6.58
CA TRP A 147 -3.67 -20.06 -7.92
C TRP A 147 -2.51 -20.12 -8.91
N ASP A 148 -2.45 -21.19 -9.71
CA ASP A 148 -1.63 -21.22 -10.92
C ASP A 148 -2.43 -20.53 -12.04
N VAL A 149 -1.90 -19.44 -12.59
CA VAL A 149 -2.57 -18.66 -13.65
C VAL A 149 -2.82 -19.45 -14.93
N ARG A 150 -2.09 -20.55 -15.13
CA ARG A 150 -2.24 -21.45 -16.29
C ARG A 150 -3.35 -22.48 -16.08
N ASN A 151 -3.71 -22.75 -14.82
CA ASN A 151 -4.75 -23.70 -14.44
C ASN A 151 -5.59 -23.15 -13.27
N THR A 152 -6.57 -22.34 -13.58
CA THR A 152 -7.42 -21.63 -12.61
C THR A 152 -8.67 -22.40 -12.20
N GLY A 153 -8.80 -23.69 -12.59
CA GLY A 153 -9.99 -24.52 -12.29
C GLY A 153 -10.17 -24.84 -10.80
N SER A 154 -9.06 -24.90 -10.05
CA SER A 154 -9.07 -25.09 -8.59
C SER A 154 -7.84 -24.42 -7.95
N PRO A 155 -7.94 -23.96 -6.69
CA PRO A 155 -6.78 -23.43 -6.00
C PRO A 155 -5.75 -24.54 -5.72
N LEU A 156 -4.47 -24.19 -5.81
CA LEU A 156 -3.36 -25.07 -5.41
C LEU A 156 -3.38 -25.37 -3.90
N ALA A 157 -3.73 -24.36 -3.12
CA ALA A 157 -3.87 -24.44 -1.67
C ALA A 157 -4.88 -23.41 -1.16
N THR A 158 -5.47 -23.69 -0.01
CA THR A 158 -6.36 -22.79 0.71
C THR A 158 -5.97 -22.74 2.18
N LEU A 159 -5.68 -21.53 2.66
CA LEU A 159 -5.40 -21.26 4.06
C LEU A 159 -6.62 -20.58 4.68
N THR A 160 -7.11 -21.10 5.81
CA THR A 160 -8.26 -20.54 6.52
C THR A 160 -7.80 -19.56 7.60
N CYS A 161 -8.24 -18.32 7.51
CA CYS A 161 -8.00 -17.29 8.50
C CYS A 161 -9.11 -17.28 9.57
N LYS A 162 -8.81 -16.70 10.74
CA LYS A 162 -9.83 -16.51 11.81
C LYS A 162 -10.90 -15.52 11.41
N GLU A 163 -10.52 -14.48 10.68
CA GLU A 163 -11.40 -13.40 10.22
C GLU A 163 -11.08 -12.96 8.79
N ARG A 164 -11.94 -12.09 8.24
CA ARG A 164 -11.81 -11.51 6.89
C ARG A 164 -10.42 -10.92 6.67
N VAL A 165 -9.84 -11.17 5.52
CA VAL A 165 -8.57 -10.55 5.13
C VAL A 165 -8.80 -9.08 4.79
N TYR A 166 -8.04 -8.20 5.43
CA TYR A 166 -8.11 -6.74 5.22
C TYR A 166 -6.93 -6.19 4.44
N SER A 167 -5.76 -6.79 4.60
CA SER A 167 -4.57 -6.41 3.83
C SER A 167 -3.62 -7.59 3.74
N MET A 168 -2.87 -7.67 2.66
CA MET A 168 -1.88 -8.70 2.44
C MET A 168 -0.78 -8.16 1.56
N ASP A 169 0.46 -8.51 1.87
CA ASP A 169 1.61 -8.18 1.03
C ASP A 169 2.66 -9.29 1.06
N ALA A 170 3.50 -9.36 0.03
CA ALA A 170 4.54 -10.37 -0.08
C ALA A 170 5.83 -9.79 -0.64
N ALA A 171 6.96 -10.15 -0.03
CA ALA A 171 8.28 -9.81 -0.52
C ALA A 171 9.30 -10.87 -0.09
N ASP A 172 10.25 -11.19 -0.95
CA ASP A 172 11.37 -12.09 -0.74
C ASP A 172 11.05 -13.38 0.07
N GLY A 173 9.92 -14.02 -0.26
CA GLY A 173 9.48 -15.26 0.36
C GLY A 173 8.73 -15.11 1.67
N LEU A 174 8.49 -13.92 2.17
CA LEU A 174 7.57 -13.65 3.27
C LEU A 174 6.23 -13.20 2.73
N LEU A 175 5.14 -13.87 3.13
CA LEU A 175 3.76 -13.42 2.94
C LEU A 175 3.19 -12.97 4.29
N VAL A 176 2.69 -11.74 4.33
CA VAL A 176 2.08 -11.12 5.52
C VAL A 176 0.59 -10.93 5.27
N ILE A 177 -0.25 -11.42 6.16
CA ILE A 177 -1.70 -11.38 6.05
C ILE A 177 -2.27 -10.73 7.31
N ALA A 178 -3.01 -9.63 7.15
CA ALA A 178 -3.71 -8.94 8.23
C ALA A 178 -5.22 -9.18 8.13
N THR A 179 -5.83 -9.55 9.25
CA THR A 179 -7.26 -9.85 9.35
C THR A 179 -8.03 -8.81 10.18
N ALA A 180 -9.35 -8.80 10.03
CA ALA A 180 -10.24 -7.82 10.66
C ALA A 180 -10.18 -7.82 12.19
N ASP A 181 -9.79 -8.92 12.82
CA ASP A 181 -9.63 -9.10 14.26
C ASP A 181 -8.22 -8.74 14.78
N ARG A 182 -7.42 -8.04 13.96
CA ARG A 182 -6.04 -7.62 14.26
C ARG A 182 -5.05 -8.77 14.46
N HIS A 183 -5.29 -9.91 13.87
CA HIS A 183 -4.29 -10.95 13.77
C HIS A 183 -3.43 -10.73 12.52
N ILE A 184 -2.13 -10.89 12.69
CA ILE A 184 -1.16 -10.93 11.61
C ILE A 184 -0.70 -12.38 11.47
N GLN A 185 -0.89 -12.93 10.28
CA GLN A 185 -0.43 -14.27 9.93
C GLN A 185 0.74 -14.15 8.97
N LEU A 186 1.80 -14.90 9.24
CA LEU A 186 3.02 -14.91 8.45
C LEU A 186 3.17 -16.29 7.81
N VAL A 187 3.51 -16.31 6.53
CA VAL A 187 3.82 -17.53 5.80
C VAL A 187 5.23 -17.40 5.23
N ASP A 188 6.07 -18.38 5.51
CA ASP A 188 7.36 -18.54 4.85
C ASP A 188 7.15 -19.32 3.54
N LEU A 189 7.07 -18.60 2.43
CA LEU A 189 6.85 -19.19 1.11
C LEU A 189 8.02 -20.04 0.63
N LYS A 190 9.22 -19.87 1.23
CA LYS A 190 10.42 -20.65 0.89
C LYS A 190 10.43 -22.01 1.62
N ALA A 191 9.90 -22.06 2.84
CA ALA A 191 9.92 -23.26 3.67
C ALA A 191 8.65 -24.10 3.51
N ASP A 192 7.46 -23.52 3.72
CA ASP A 192 6.19 -24.21 3.63
C ASP A 192 5.06 -23.23 3.26
N PRO A 193 4.77 -23.06 1.97
CA PRO A 193 3.74 -22.12 1.51
C PRO A 193 2.31 -22.53 1.91
N ASN A 194 2.09 -23.78 2.36
CA ASN A 194 0.79 -24.29 2.72
C ASN A 194 0.49 -24.18 4.22
N ASN A 195 1.41 -23.62 5.00
CA ASN A 195 1.29 -23.63 6.45
C ASN A 195 1.53 -22.23 7.05
N PHE A 196 0.58 -21.77 7.83
CA PHE A 196 0.81 -20.66 8.77
C PHE A 196 1.67 -21.16 9.94
N LYS A 197 2.93 -21.47 9.74
CA LYS A 197 3.78 -21.97 10.83
C LYS A 197 3.70 -21.06 12.04
N ASN A 198 2.85 -21.42 13.03
CA ASN A 198 2.75 -20.90 14.41
C ASN A 198 3.09 -19.40 14.62
N SER A 199 3.07 -18.62 13.57
CA SER A 199 3.48 -17.22 13.55
C SER A 199 2.29 -16.28 13.47
N THR A 200 1.14 -16.72 14.03
CA THR A 200 0.05 -15.79 14.30
C THR A 200 0.48 -14.89 15.43
N THR A 201 0.74 -13.66 15.15
CA THR A 201 1.02 -12.62 16.14
C THR A 201 -0.12 -11.63 16.19
N ASN A 202 -0.32 -11.04 17.37
CA ASN A 202 -1.24 -9.91 17.46
C ASN A 202 -0.59 -8.69 16.82
N ASP A 203 -1.43 -7.87 16.17
CA ASP A 203 -1.02 -6.57 15.68
C ASP A 203 -0.38 -5.77 16.84
N PRO A 204 0.79 -5.18 16.67
CA PRO A 204 1.40 -4.32 17.67
C PRO A 204 0.59 -3.06 17.98
N LEU A 205 -0.40 -2.75 17.14
CA LEU A 205 -1.28 -1.59 17.26
C LEU A 205 -2.59 -1.95 17.96
N LYS A 206 -3.17 -0.99 18.68
CA LYS A 206 -4.39 -1.22 19.50
C LYS A 206 -5.69 -1.19 18.70
N HIS A 207 -5.68 -0.50 17.56
CA HIS A 207 -6.86 -0.32 16.72
C HIS A 207 -6.72 -1.11 15.42
N GLN A 208 -7.78 -1.15 14.65
CA GLN A 208 -7.88 -1.95 13.45
C GLN A 208 -6.73 -1.69 12.48
N THR A 209 -6.11 -2.77 12.03
CA THR A 209 -5.14 -2.78 10.93
C THR A 209 -5.83 -2.35 9.63
N HIS A 210 -5.20 -1.46 8.90
CA HIS A 210 -5.70 -1.00 7.59
C HIS A 210 -4.80 -1.49 6.46
N VAL A 211 -3.49 -1.42 6.65
CA VAL A 211 -2.49 -1.82 5.66
C VAL A 211 -1.35 -2.59 6.30
N VAL A 212 -0.83 -3.59 5.58
CA VAL A 212 0.44 -4.25 5.87
C VAL A 212 1.31 -4.25 4.63
N THR A 213 2.63 -4.16 4.82
CA THR A 213 3.62 -4.21 3.75
C THR A 213 4.84 -4.99 4.21
N ALA A 214 5.24 -6.00 3.46
CA ALA A 214 6.44 -6.77 3.74
C ALA A 214 7.71 -5.96 3.43
N PHE A 215 8.77 -6.17 4.19
CA PHE A 215 10.06 -5.57 3.86
C PHE A 215 10.60 -6.15 2.55
N PRO A 216 11.27 -5.35 1.71
CA PRO A 216 11.86 -5.86 0.46
C PRO A 216 12.82 -7.03 0.64
N ASP A 217 13.45 -7.15 1.81
CA ASP A 217 14.38 -8.24 2.17
C ASP A 217 13.70 -9.45 2.87
N GLY A 218 12.37 -9.46 2.98
CA GLY A 218 11.59 -10.51 3.63
C GLY A 218 11.83 -10.67 5.14
N LYS A 219 12.56 -9.75 5.78
CA LYS A 219 12.97 -9.88 7.20
C LYS A 219 12.01 -9.20 8.18
N GLY A 220 10.81 -8.90 7.74
CA GLY A 220 9.79 -8.29 8.57
C GLY A 220 8.72 -7.57 7.78
N TYR A 221 7.94 -6.76 8.47
CA TYR A 221 6.82 -6.04 7.88
C TYR A 221 6.52 -4.74 8.61
N ALA A 222 5.87 -3.83 7.90
CA ALA A 222 5.24 -2.65 8.45
C ALA A 222 3.72 -2.84 8.52
N VAL A 223 3.09 -2.25 9.53
CA VAL A 223 1.64 -2.25 9.71
C VAL A 223 1.15 -0.83 9.98
N GLY A 224 0.04 -0.44 9.36
CA GLY A 224 -0.64 0.83 9.56
C GLY A 224 -2.07 0.63 10.05
N SER A 225 -2.52 1.49 10.99
CA SER A 225 -3.86 1.44 11.57
C SER A 225 -4.72 2.63 11.21
N ILE A 226 -6.01 2.50 11.48
CA ILE A 226 -6.99 3.60 11.32
C ILE A 226 -6.78 4.75 12.30
N GLU A 227 -5.90 4.61 13.30
CA GLU A 227 -5.68 5.63 14.34
C GLU A 227 -4.42 6.49 14.12
N GLY A 228 -3.88 6.53 12.91
CA GLY A 228 -2.67 7.31 12.60
C GLY A 228 -1.43 6.82 13.33
N ARG A 229 -1.29 5.52 13.44
CA ARG A 229 -0.11 4.84 13.96
C ARG A 229 0.38 3.81 12.97
N ALA A 230 1.69 3.62 12.96
CA ALA A 230 2.33 2.52 12.27
C ALA A 230 3.25 1.74 13.21
N GLY A 231 3.53 0.50 12.83
CA GLY A 231 4.46 -0.38 13.53
C GLY A 231 5.42 -1.04 12.56
N ILE A 232 6.63 -1.26 13.00
CA ILE A 232 7.67 -2.03 12.32
C ILE A 232 7.90 -3.30 13.13
N LYS A 233 7.86 -4.45 12.48
CA LYS A 233 8.07 -5.76 13.08
C LYS A 233 9.09 -6.56 12.29
N MET A 234 10.08 -7.12 13.01
CA MET A 234 11.07 -8.03 12.43
C MET A 234 10.56 -9.47 12.41
N PHE A 235 11.01 -10.25 11.42
CA PHE A 235 10.73 -11.67 11.30
C PHE A 235 11.98 -12.44 10.80
N PRO A 236 12.35 -13.58 11.41
CA PRO A 236 11.84 -14.09 12.68
C PRO A 236 12.14 -13.13 13.85
N GLU A 237 11.33 -13.20 14.89
CA GLU A 237 11.45 -12.32 16.07
C GLU A 237 12.65 -12.76 16.93
N THR A 238 13.86 -12.41 16.48
CA THR A 238 15.13 -12.84 17.14
C THR A 238 15.70 -11.80 18.09
N SER A 239 15.27 -10.53 17.97
CA SER A 239 15.64 -9.46 18.91
C SER A 239 14.54 -8.42 19.00
N SER A 240 14.20 -8.02 20.20
CA SER A 240 13.19 -6.99 20.50
C SER A 240 13.59 -5.57 20.05
N ASP A 241 14.85 -5.35 19.73
CA ASP A 241 15.41 -4.00 19.65
C ASP A 241 15.07 -3.25 18.36
N ASN A 242 14.68 -3.96 17.30
CA ASN A 242 14.36 -3.37 16.00
C ASN A 242 12.86 -3.32 15.69
N SER A 243 12.01 -3.77 16.60
CA SER A 243 10.55 -3.67 16.48
C SER A 243 10.04 -2.50 17.30
N PHE A 244 9.28 -1.61 16.66
CA PHE A 244 8.76 -0.40 17.30
C PHE A 244 7.45 0.06 16.71
N THR A 245 6.75 0.94 17.44
CA THR A 245 5.53 1.61 16.96
C THR A 245 5.66 3.13 17.10
N PHE A 246 5.02 3.87 16.20
CA PHE A 246 5.11 5.32 16.19
C PHE A 246 3.81 5.97 15.72
N ARG A 247 3.66 7.26 16.03
CA ARG A 247 2.56 8.12 15.56
C ARG A 247 2.97 8.76 14.24
N CYS A 248 2.08 8.77 13.25
CA CYS A 248 2.33 9.37 11.95
C CYS A 248 1.23 10.37 11.53
N HIS A 249 0.03 9.92 11.21
CA HIS A 249 -1.06 10.76 10.71
C HIS A 249 -1.93 11.30 11.86
N ARG A 250 -1.31 12.16 12.67
CA ARG A 250 -1.96 12.82 13.82
C ARG A 250 -1.53 14.27 13.90
N HIS A 251 -2.50 15.18 13.98
CA HIS A 251 -2.27 16.62 14.02
C HIS A 251 -2.92 17.21 15.26
N GLU A 252 -2.19 18.05 15.99
CA GLU A 252 -2.80 18.86 17.06
C GLU A 252 -3.76 19.86 16.41
N ALA A 253 -5.03 19.83 16.81
CA ALA A 253 -5.98 20.82 16.35
C ALA A 253 -5.59 22.19 16.91
N PRO A 254 -5.69 23.26 16.12
CA PRO A 254 -5.42 24.60 16.62
C PRO A 254 -6.37 24.92 17.79
N ALA A 255 -5.81 25.43 18.87
CA ALA A 255 -6.63 25.86 20.02
C ALA A 255 -7.62 26.93 19.56
N PRO A 256 -8.89 26.88 20.03
CA PRO A 256 -9.84 27.92 19.75
C PRO A 256 -9.29 29.31 20.16
N LYS A 257 -9.51 30.33 19.33
CA LYS A 257 -9.10 31.72 19.66
C LYS A 257 -9.72 32.12 21.01
N GLY A 258 -8.89 32.49 21.97
CA GLY A 258 -9.35 32.89 23.32
C GLY A 258 -9.48 31.74 24.32
N ALA A 259 -9.07 30.52 24.00
CA ALA A 259 -9.07 29.40 24.92
C ALA A 259 -8.16 29.65 26.13
N ALA A 260 -8.63 29.28 27.32
CA ALA A 260 -7.84 29.30 28.55
C ALA A 260 -6.63 28.34 28.41
N LYS A 261 -5.57 28.60 29.19
CA LYS A 261 -4.31 27.80 29.12
C LYS A 261 -4.49 26.32 29.47
N ASP A 262 -5.59 25.93 30.07
CA ASP A 262 -5.91 24.56 30.50
C ASP A 262 -6.85 23.80 29.54
N VAL A 263 -7.07 24.31 28.31
CA VAL A 263 -7.89 23.56 27.35
C VAL A 263 -7.16 22.32 26.90
N THR A 264 -7.77 21.17 27.10
CA THR A 264 -7.26 19.89 26.62
C THR A 264 -7.05 19.96 25.10
N LYS A 265 -5.81 19.82 24.66
CA LYS A 265 -5.47 19.82 23.22
C LYS A 265 -6.19 18.65 22.54
N THR A 266 -7.04 18.95 21.59
CA THR A 266 -7.64 17.95 20.72
C THR A 266 -6.62 17.53 19.66
N VAL A 267 -6.61 16.25 19.33
CA VAL A 267 -5.74 15.67 18.30
C VAL A 267 -6.62 15.05 17.23
N ASP A 268 -6.51 15.57 16.01
CA ASP A 268 -7.12 14.95 14.85
C ASP A 268 -6.34 13.68 14.48
N VAL A 269 -7.06 12.60 14.27
CA VAL A 269 -6.51 11.28 14.02
C VAL A 269 -7.01 10.77 12.67
N TRP A 270 -6.09 10.35 11.79
CA TRP A 270 -6.38 9.94 10.44
C TRP A 270 -5.81 8.56 10.15
N ALA A 271 -6.49 7.80 9.29
CA ALA A 271 -6.03 6.45 8.93
C ALA A 271 -4.73 6.50 8.12
N VAL A 272 -3.89 5.46 8.31
CA VAL A 272 -2.78 5.15 7.42
C VAL A 272 -3.34 4.30 6.29
N ASN A 273 -3.44 4.87 5.09
CA ASN A 273 -4.05 4.22 3.95
C ASN A 273 -3.07 3.33 3.20
N ASP A 274 -1.79 3.74 3.15
CA ASP A 274 -0.77 2.98 2.42
C ASP A 274 0.62 3.13 3.05
N ILE A 275 1.45 2.10 2.88
CA ILE A 275 2.86 2.05 3.31
C ILE A 275 3.65 1.42 2.18
N ASN A 276 4.72 2.10 1.71
CA ASN A 276 5.58 1.58 0.66
C ASN A 276 7.05 1.70 1.02
N PHE A 277 7.82 0.63 0.85
CA PHE A 277 9.27 0.67 0.96
C PHE A 277 9.90 1.14 -0.34
N HIS A 278 10.97 1.93 -0.21
CA HIS A 278 11.77 2.31 -1.36
C HIS A 278 12.55 1.09 -1.89
N PRO A 279 12.47 0.76 -3.18
CA PRO A 279 13.02 -0.51 -3.70
C PRO A 279 14.54 -0.60 -3.62
N VAL A 280 15.24 0.53 -3.69
CA VAL A 280 16.72 0.59 -3.63
C VAL A 280 17.22 0.92 -2.22
N HIS A 281 16.62 1.93 -1.59
CA HIS A 281 16.95 2.33 -0.20
C HIS A 281 16.00 1.64 0.77
N THR A 282 16.18 0.34 1.01
CA THR A 282 15.23 -0.53 1.72
C THR A 282 15.01 -0.17 3.19
N SER A 283 15.81 0.72 3.78
CA SER A 283 15.52 1.31 5.09
C SER A 283 14.46 2.41 5.03
N ILE A 284 14.27 3.01 3.85
CA ILE A 284 13.35 4.12 3.64
C ILE A 284 11.98 3.58 3.26
N PHE A 285 10.96 4.15 3.87
CA PHE A 285 9.57 3.86 3.55
C PHE A 285 8.69 5.11 3.69
N THR A 286 7.54 5.06 3.04
CA THR A 286 6.53 6.11 3.14
C THR A 286 5.32 5.63 3.92
N THR A 287 4.62 6.58 4.58
CA THR A 287 3.24 6.40 5.02
C THR A 287 2.39 7.47 4.34
N ALA A 288 1.26 7.06 3.79
CA ALA A 288 0.28 7.93 3.16
C ALA A 288 -1.07 7.79 3.88
N GLY A 289 -1.78 8.88 4.10
CA GLY A 289 -2.96 8.84 4.96
C GLY A 289 -4.15 9.67 4.52
N SER A 290 -5.24 9.46 5.23
CA SER A 290 -6.51 10.18 5.08
C SER A 290 -6.41 11.68 5.32
N ASP A 291 -5.35 12.14 5.98
CA ASP A 291 -5.05 13.56 6.20
C ASP A 291 -4.47 14.27 4.96
N GLY A 292 -4.26 13.55 3.87
CA GLY A 292 -3.64 14.08 2.65
C GLY A 292 -2.13 14.25 2.75
N CYS A 293 -1.50 13.70 3.78
CA CYS A 293 -0.05 13.79 4.01
C CYS A 293 0.67 12.52 3.54
N ILE A 294 1.90 12.71 3.09
CA ILE A 294 2.86 11.65 2.79
C ILE A 294 4.13 11.95 3.58
N TYR A 295 4.57 10.99 4.39
CA TYR A 295 5.77 11.09 5.21
C TYR A 295 6.79 10.05 4.79
N PHE A 296 8.06 10.45 4.74
CA PHE A 296 9.19 9.57 4.51
C PHE A 296 9.89 9.28 5.84
N TRP A 297 10.20 8.03 6.08
CA TRP A 297 10.74 7.49 7.31
C TRP A 297 11.99 6.67 7.03
N ASP A 298 12.94 6.70 7.93
CA ASP A 298 14.04 5.74 7.99
C ASP A 298 13.80 4.78 9.16
N ARG A 299 13.61 3.48 8.83
CA ARG A 299 13.35 2.44 9.85
C ARG A 299 14.56 2.16 10.72
N LEU A 300 15.78 2.39 10.23
CA LEU A 300 17.02 2.15 10.99
C LEU A 300 17.31 3.34 11.92
N ALA A 301 17.10 4.55 11.47
CA ALA A 301 17.26 5.75 12.29
C ALA A 301 16.06 6.00 13.22
N HIS A 302 14.95 5.26 13.08
CA HIS A 302 13.69 5.50 13.78
C HIS A 302 13.22 6.95 13.66
N ALA A 303 13.35 7.55 12.50
CA ALA A 303 13.10 8.98 12.30
C ALA A 303 12.31 9.26 11.03
N ARG A 304 11.46 10.29 11.11
CA ARG A 304 10.88 10.95 9.94
C ARG A 304 11.89 11.97 9.45
N PHE A 305 12.24 11.95 8.17
CA PHE A 305 13.23 12.86 7.63
C PHE A 305 12.70 13.74 6.49
N TYR A 306 11.58 13.35 5.85
CA TYR A 306 10.96 14.17 4.82
C TYR A 306 9.43 14.15 4.92
N THR A 307 8.80 15.22 4.48
CA THR A 307 7.33 15.37 4.51
C THR A 307 6.89 16.10 3.25
N PHE A 308 5.98 15.50 2.50
CA PHE A 308 5.32 16.21 1.40
C PHE A 308 4.34 17.24 1.94
N PRO A 309 4.14 18.35 1.22
CA PRO A 309 3.06 19.28 1.51
C PRO A 309 1.72 18.53 1.50
N ARG A 310 0.84 18.90 2.43
CA ARG A 310 -0.50 18.33 2.52
C ARG A 310 -1.24 18.53 1.19
N ARG A 311 -1.83 17.47 0.68
CA ARG A 311 -2.66 17.48 -0.51
C ARG A 311 -4.11 17.88 -0.16
N GLU A 312 -4.88 18.21 -1.17
CA GLU A 312 -6.26 18.71 -1.05
C GLU A 312 -7.29 17.62 -0.69
N GLY A 313 -6.88 16.34 -0.69
CA GLY A 313 -7.71 15.19 -0.31
C GLY A 313 -6.87 14.06 0.24
N ALA A 314 -7.54 13.01 0.73
CA ALA A 314 -6.89 11.81 1.24
C ALA A 314 -5.98 11.18 0.18
N ILE A 315 -4.85 10.61 0.60
CA ILE A 315 -4.02 9.77 -0.26
C ILE A 315 -4.56 8.35 -0.14
N SER A 316 -5.16 7.85 -1.21
CA SER A 316 -5.82 6.55 -1.21
C SER A 316 -4.89 5.39 -1.58
N ALA A 317 -3.86 5.64 -2.37
CA ALA A 317 -2.86 4.66 -2.80
C ALA A 317 -1.55 5.34 -3.18
N SER A 318 -0.45 4.62 -3.08
CA SER A 318 0.86 5.10 -3.50
C SER A 318 1.78 3.94 -3.94
N ALA A 319 2.82 4.21 -4.72
CA ALA A 319 3.80 3.19 -5.11
C ALA A 319 5.09 3.83 -5.64
N PHE A 320 6.25 3.28 -5.28
CA PHE A 320 7.51 3.59 -5.94
C PHE A 320 7.66 2.83 -7.25
N SER A 321 8.25 3.46 -8.27
CA SER A 321 8.73 2.77 -9.46
C SER A 321 9.84 1.77 -9.09
N ARG A 322 10.08 0.79 -9.96
CA ARG A 322 11.08 -0.27 -9.73
C ARG A 322 12.47 0.26 -9.34
N ASP A 323 12.89 1.35 -9.92
CA ASP A 323 14.17 2.00 -9.66
C ASP A 323 14.13 3.05 -8.55
N GLY A 324 12.96 3.29 -7.97
CA GLY A 324 12.73 4.27 -6.91
C GLY A 324 12.76 5.73 -7.37
N ARG A 325 12.89 6.01 -8.65
CA ARG A 325 13.01 7.39 -9.19
C ARG A 325 11.70 8.11 -9.32
N VAL A 326 10.59 7.38 -9.36
CA VAL A 326 9.25 7.95 -9.45
C VAL A 326 8.39 7.41 -8.32
N PHE A 327 7.70 8.32 -7.64
CA PHE A 327 6.70 7.96 -6.64
C PHE A 327 5.32 8.36 -7.18
N ALA A 328 4.50 7.37 -7.51
CA ALA A 328 3.12 7.58 -7.89
C ALA A 328 2.23 7.64 -6.64
N TYR A 329 1.28 8.57 -6.60
CA TYR A 329 0.27 8.61 -5.55
C TYR A 329 -1.08 9.08 -6.10
N ALA A 330 -2.15 8.57 -5.48
CA ALA A 330 -3.51 8.91 -5.83
C ALA A 330 -4.17 9.74 -4.73
N VAL A 331 -4.79 10.85 -5.14
CA VAL A 331 -5.67 11.65 -4.28
C VAL A 331 -7.10 11.23 -4.60
N GLY A 332 -7.87 10.81 -3.60
CA GLY A 332 -9.23 10.37 -3.77
C GLY A 332 -9.96 10.21 -2.43
N TYR A 333 -11.29 10.11 -2.48
CA TYR A 333 -12.07 9.93 -1.26
C TYR A 333 -11.92 8.50 -0.72
N ASP A 334 -11.42 8.35 0.47
CA ASP A 334 -11.09 7.07 1.10
C ASP A 334 -12.18 6.54 2.06
N TRP A 335 -13.36 7.14 2.04
CA TRP A 335 -14.51 6.79 2.87
C TRP A 335 -14.31 6.93 4.38
N ALA A 336 -13.19 7.49 4.86
CA ALA A 336 -12.92 7.65 6.29
C ALA A 336 -13.99 8.49 7.04
N MET A 337 -14.67 9.38 6.35
CA MET A 337 -15.74 10.23 6.90
C MET A 337 -17.14 9.79 6.47
N GLY A 338 -17.30 8.57 5.89
CA GLY A 338 -18.58 8.00 5.48
C GLY A 338 -19.23 8.67 4.25
N TYR A 339 -20.40 8.18 3.85
CA TYR A 339 -21.04 8.59 2.59
C TYR A 339 -21.40 10.08 2.53
N ALA A 340 -21.70 10.69 3.67
CA ALA A 340 -22.15 12.08 3.74
C ALA A 340 -21.06 13.10 3.32
N LYS A 341 -19.80 12.69 3.30
CA LYS A 341 -18.67 13.51 2.86
C LYS A 341 -18.16 13.13 1.46
N ASN A 342 -18.73 12.10 0.84
CA ASN A 342 -18.47 11.81 -0.55
C ASN A 342 -19.18 12.86 -1.44
N SER A 343 -18.42 13.52 -2.28
CA SER A 343 -18.90 14.60 -3.14
C SER A 343 -18.32 14.46 -4.55
N PRO A 344 -19.10 14.71 -5.60
CA PRO A 344 -18.57 14.77 -6.98
C PRO A 344 -17.45 15.79 -7.18
N THR A 345 -17.33 16.75 -6.25
CA THR A 345 -16.25 17.77 -6.27
C THR A 345 -15.03 17.37 -5.46
N TYR A 346 -15.03 16.18 -4.82
CA TYR A 346 -13.86 15.71 -4.12
C TYR A 346 -12.71 15.47 -5.11
N PRO A 347 -11.47 15.89 -4.79
CA PRO A 347 -10.36 15.75 -5.73
C PRO A 347 -10.10 14.30 -6.08
N LEU A 348 -10.01 14.01 -7.38
CA LEU A 348 -9.64 12.71 -7.91
C LEU A 348 -8.45 12.90 -8.85
N LYS A 349 -7.25 12.52 -8.41
CA LYS A 349 -6.01 12.76 -9.15
C LYS A 349 -5.07 11.58 -9.03
N LEU A 350 -4.41 11.25 -10.12
CA LEU A 350 -3.21 10.40 -10.14
C LEU A 350 -2.01 11.30 -10.41
N MET A 351 -1.02 11.25 -9.53
CA MET A 351 0.15 12.12 -9.54
C MET A 351 1.42 11.30 -9.63
N LEU A 352 2.40 11.81 -10.37
CA LEU A 352 3.74 11.27 -10.49
C LEU A 352 4.72 12.29 -9.93
N HIS A 353 5.54 11.89 -8.97
CA HIS A 353 6.56 12.70 -8.33
C HIS A 353 7.95 12.17 -8.67
N PRO A 354 8.86 12.98 -9.25
CA PRO A 354 10.25 12.60 -9.46
C PRO A 354 10.97 12.63 -8.10
N VAL A 355 11.39 11.47 -7.62
CA VAL A 355 12.05 11.33 -6.31
C VAL A 355 13.46 11.89 -6.36
N ALA A 356 13.74 12.86 -5.49
CA ALA A 356 15.06 13.45 -5.35
C ALA A 356 15.90 12.73 -4.29
N ASP A 357 17.22 12.77 -4.44
CA ASP A 357 18.17 12.13 -3.52
C ASP A 357 17.98 12.59 -2.06
N GLU A 358 17.69 13.86 -1.83
CA GLU A 358 17.43 14.42 -0.50
C GLU A 358 16.17 13.89 0.18
N GLU A 359 15.26 13.27 -0.58
CA GLU A 359 14.01 12.68 -0.10
C GLU A 359 14.18 11.23 0.31
N VAL A 360 15.28 10.57 -0.08
CA VAL A 360 15.49 9.13 0.15
C VAL A 360 16.88 8.80 0.70
N LYS A 361 17.79 9.75 0.76
CA LYS A 361 19.11 9.59 1.37
C LYS A 361 19.17 10.39 2.67
N PRO A 362 19.35 9.76 3.85
CA PRO A 362 19.56 10.46 5.09
C PRO A 362 20.74 11.44 4.93
N ARG A 363 20.59 12.67 5.40
CA ARG A 363 21.70 13.64 5.42
C ARG A 363 22.82 13.03 6.25
N LYS A 364 24.02 12.93 5.66
CA LYS A 364 25.22 12.63 6.44
C LYS A 364 25.36 13.74 7.49
N GLY A 365 25.20 13.36 8.77
CA GLY A 365 25.43 14.25 9.90
C GLY A 365 26.90 14.63 10.03
#